data_9fa6fbf9346288e3d0510378950954a8
#
_entry.id   9fa6fbf9346288e3d0510378950954a8
#
_cell.length_a   1.000
_cell.length_b   1.000
_cell.length_c   1.000
_cell.angle_alpha   90.00
_cell.angle_beta   90.00
_cell.angle_gamma   90.00
#
_symmetry.space_group_name_H-M   'P 1'
#
loop_
_entity.id
_entity.type
_entity.pdbx_description
1 polymer ?
#
loop_
_entity_poly.entity_id
_entity_poly.type
_entity_poly.pdbx_seq_one_letter_code
_entity_poly.pdbx_strand_id
1 'polypeptide(L)'
;LQHGAQIFTNYCLSCHSASGMRFNRLKDIGLTEDEIKKNLMFTTDNVGDVMVAAMDPKDASKWLGAPPPDLTLIARSKGADYLYAYMRGFYKDPTRPNGWNNTVLAGASMPHPLWEQQGVQAVELDAKGQPVMIKDEHGNLTPKLYWESTGLQSRRLPNGKVIQKEYDTYVRDLVNYLVYMGEPAQLQRHRIGYMVLAFLFAVMLPLAYFLKKEFWKDVH
;
A
#
# COMPACT_ATOMS: atom_id res chain seq x y z
N LEU A 1 9.30 -3.64 6.99
CA LEU A 1 7.98 -4.30 7.11
C LEU A 1 7.32 -4.01 8.46
N GLN A 2 8.01 -4.17 9.59
CA GLN A 2 7.45 -3.90 10.93
C GLN A 2 6.93 -2.47 11.05
N HIS A 3 7.72 -1.47 10.64
CA HIS A 3 7.29 -0.07 10.61
C HIS A 3 6.09 0.15 9.67
N GLY A 4 6.06 -0.50 8.50
CA GLY A 4 4.90 -0.46 7.61
C GLY A 4 3.63 -1.07 8.23
N ALA A 5 3.77 -2.17 8.99
CA ALA A 5 2.67 -2.75 9.75
C ALA A 5 2.13 -1.79 10.82
N GLN A 6 3.03 -1.10 11.52
CA GLN A 6 2.66 -0.07 12.50
C GLN A 6 1.91 1.09 11.85
N ILE A 7 2.38 1.59 10.70
CA ILE A 7 1.68 2.64 9.97
C ILE A 7 0.28 2.17 9.54
N PHE A 8 0.17 0.96 9.00
CA PHE A 8 -1.09 0.38 8.57
C PHE A 8 -2.10 0.28 9.72
N THR A 9 -1.71 -0.27 10.86
CA THR A 9 -2.62 -0.45 12.01
C THR A 9 -3.04 0.87 12.64
N ASN A 10 -2.17 1.89 12.64
CA ASN A 10 -2.48 3.19 13.23
C ASN A 10 -3.30 4.11 12.31
N TYR A 11 -3.09 4.07 10.99
CA TYR A 11 -3.66 5.07 10.07
C TYR A 11 -4.65 4.49 9.05
N CYS A 12 -4.61 3.18 8.78
CA CYS A 12 -5.42 2.57 7.72
C CYS A 12 -6.51 1.65 8.28
N LEU A 13 -6.19 0.86 9.30
CA LEU A 13 -7.08 -0.19 9.83
C LEU A 13 -8.35 0.34 10.46
N SER A 14 -8.40 1.60 10.86
CA SER A 14 -9.64 2.23 11.36
C SER A 14 -10.75 2.26 10.30
N CYS A 15 -10.38 2.40 9.03
CA CYS A 15 -11.29 2.53 7.90
C CYS A 15 -11.23 1.36 6.92
N HIS A 16 -10.05 0.77 6.72
CA HIS A 16 -9.80 -0.29 5.74
C HIS A 16 -9.54 -1.63 6.42
N SER A 17 -10.37 -2.61 6.16
CA SER A 17 -10.08 -4.00 6.53
C SER A 17 -8.96 -4.60 5.68
N ALA A 18 -8.31 -5.61 6.22
CA ALA A 18 -7.45 -6.55 5.53
C ALA A 18 -7.91 -7.97 5.92
N SER A 19 -9.09 -8.35 5.41
CA SER A 19 -9.82 -9.56 5.83
C SER A 19 -9.11 -10.86 5.49
N GLY A 20 -8.15 -10.84 4.57
CA GLY A 20 -7.28 -11.97 4.27
C GLY A 20 -6.03 -12.04 5.15
N MET A 21 -5.81 -11.08 6.05
CA MET A 21 -4.63 -11.01 6.90
C MET A 21 -5.01 -11.19 8.37
N ARG A 22 -4.32 -12.10 9.07
CA ARG A 22 -4.46 -12.31 10.51
C ARG A 22 -3.33 -11.63 11.26
N PHE A 23 -3.58 -11.16 12.49
CA PHE A 23 -2.54 -10.54 13.31
C PHE A 23 -1.37 -11.49 13.61
N ASN A 24 -1.60 -12.79 13.76
CA ASN A 24 -0.54 -13.76 14.01
C ASN A 24 0.48 -13.88 12.86
N ARG A 25 0.13 -13.47 11.63
CA ARG A 25 1.06 -13.43 10.48
C ARG A 25 2.15 -12.38 10.64
N LEU A 26 1.99 -11.41 11.55
CA LEU A 26 3.03 -10.45 11.86
C LEU A 26 4.26 -11.09 12.53
N LYS A 27 4.13 -12.32 13.04
CA LYS A 27 5.27 -13.14 13.48
C LYS A 27 6.24 -13.46 12.33
N ASP A 28 5.75 -13.56 11.11
CA ASP A 28 6.58 -13.84 9.92
C ASP A 28 7.55 -12.71 9.59
N ILE A 29 7.27 -11.51 10.06
CA ILE A 29 8.14 -10.33 9.90
C ILE A 29 8.97 -10.04 11.15
N GLY A 30 9.04 -11.01 12.09
CA GLY A 30 9.92 -10.98 13.26
C GLY A 30 9.35 -10.29 14.49
N LEU A 31 8.03 -10.11 14.59
CA LEU A 31 7.37 -9.60 15.80
C LEU A 31 6.98 -10.77 16.72
N THR A 32 7.14 -10.57 18.02
CA THR A 32 6.62 -11.47 19.03
C THR A 32 5.11 -11.25 19.24
N GLU A 33 4.43 -12.24 19.82
CA GLU A 33 3.00 -12.12 20.10
C GLU A 33 2.69 -10.98 21.07
N ASP A 34 3.55 -10.77 22.06
CA ASP A 34 3.40 -9.66 23.02
C ASP A 34 3.55 -8.29 22.36
N GLU A 35 4.51 -8.13 21.44
CA GLU A 35 4.66 -6.89 20.68
C GLU A 35 3.45 -6.62 19.79
N ILE A 36 2.92 -7.66 19.13
CA ILE A 36 1.71 -7.56 18.31
C ILE A 36 0.53 -7.10 19.17
N LYS A 37 0.27 -7.78 20.28
CA LYS A 37 -0.85 -7.46 21.19
C LYS A 37 -0.76 -6.06 21.75
N LYS A 38 0.42 -5.64 22.19
CA LYS A 38 0.61 -4.34 22.87
C LYS A 38 0.59 -3.15 21.91
N ASN A 39 1.07 -3.34 20.67
CA ASN A 39 1.39 -2.21 19.80
C ASN A 39 0.57 -2.14 18.51
N LEU A 40 -0.08 -3.23 18.09
CA LEU A 40 -0.70 -3.32 16.76
C LEU A 40 -2.15 -3.79 16.78
N MET A 41 -2.63 -4.32 17.91
CA MET A 41 -4.01 -4.83 18.03
C MET A 41 -4.89 -3.81 18.75
N PHE A 42 -5.75 -3.14 18.00
CA PHE A 42 -6.67 -2.13 18.52
C PHE A 42 -8.15 -2.52 18.35
N THR A 43 -8.42 -3.58 17.58
CA THR A 43 -9.80 -4.00 17.22
C THR A 43 -10.19 -5.36 17.77
N THR A 44 -9.24 -6.10 18.37
CA THR A 44 -9.45 -7.44 18.94
C THR A 44 -8.34 -7.78 19.93
N ASP A 45 -8.60 -8.73 20.84
CA ASP A 45 -7.60 -9.27 21.80
C ASP A 45 -7.00 -10.61 21.34
N ASN A 46 -7.54 -11.22 20.26
CA ASN A 46 -7.10 -12.53 19.78
C ASN A 46 -6.22 -12.39 18.52
N VAL A 47 -4.95 -12.76 18.62
CA VAL A 47 -3.99 -12.71 17.51
C VAL A 47 -4.37 -13.60 16.31
N GLY A 48 -5.24 -14.58 16.52
CA GLY A 48 -5.79 -15.43 15.46
C GLY A 48 -6.83 -14.73 14.59
N ASP A 49 -7.35 -13.59 15.01
CA ASP A 49 -8.37 -12.87 14.27
C ASP A 49 -7.80 -12.15 13.05
N VAL A 50 -8.68 -11.90 12.08
CA VAL A 50 -8.37 -11.11 10.89
C VAL A 50 -8.39 -9.62 11.19
N MET A 51 -7.69 -8.85 10.39
CA MET A 51 -7.63 -7.38 10.53
C MET A 51 -8.89 -6.74 9.94
N VAL A 52 -9.89 -6.51 10.79
CA VAL A 52 -11.17 -5.90 10.40
C VAL A 52 -11.21 -4.45 10.88
N ALA A 53 -11.65 -3.55 10.00
CA ALA A 53 -11.87 -2.14 10.34
C ALA A 53 -12.98 -1.98 11.37
N ALA A 54 -12.82 -0.99 12.24
CA ALA A 54 -13.87 -0.61 13.20
C ALA A 54 -15.06 0.13 12.53
N MET A 55 -14.82 0.74 11.36
CA MET A 55 -15.82 1.50 10.62
C MET A 55 -16.85 0.59 9.96
N ASP A 56 -18.16 0.82 10.25
CA ASP A 56 -19.24 0.11 9.57
C ASP A 56 -19.32 0.53 8.08
N PRO A 57 -19.39 -0.42 7.13
CA PRO A 57 -19.42 -0.11 5.70
C PRO A 57 -20.63 0.75 5.26
N LYS A 58 -21.80 0.62 5.93
CA LYS A 58 -22.98 1.42 5.62
C LYS A 58 -22.81 2.87 6.05
N ASP A 59 -22.22 3.08 7.21
CA ASP A 59 -21.93 4.42 7.71
C ASP A 59 -20.80 5.07 6.91
N ALA A 60 -19.76 4.31 6.56
CA ALA A 60 -18.71 4.76 5.64
C ALA A 60 -19.28 5.24 4.29
N SER A 61 -20.24 4.52 3.74
CA SER A 61 -20.92 4.92 2.48
C SER A 61 -21.66 6.24 2.60
N LYS A 62 -22.27 6.51 3.76
CA LYS A 62 -22.96 7.79 4.01
C LYS A 62 -21.98 8.96 4.16
N TRP A 63 -20.86 8.73 4.85
CA TRP A 63 -19.90 9.79 5.18
C TRP A 63 -18.92 10.08 4.03
N LEU A 64 -18.49 9.05 3.29
CA LEU A 64 -17.45 9.13 2.28
C LEU A 64 -17.97 8.96 0.84
N GLY A 65 -19.26 8.63 0.68
CA GLY A 65 -19.88 8.35 -0.62
C GLY A 65 -19.65 6.91 -1.14
N ALA A 66 -18.67 6.20 -0.57
CA ALA A 66 -18.38 4.80 -0.86
C ALA A 66 -17.69 4.14 0.35
N PRO A 67 -17.88 2.82 0.58
CA PRO A 67 -17.14 2.13 1.64
C PRO A 67 -15.66 2.03 1.27
N PRO A 68 -14.74 2.20 2.24
CA PRO A 68 -13.33 1.97 2.00
C PRO A 68 -13.10 0.52 1.55
N PRO A 69 -12.30 0.28 0.48
CA PRO A 69 -12.02 -1.07 0.02
C PRO A 69 -11.15 -1.84 1.01
N ASP A 70 -11.27 -3.18 0.98
CA ASP A 70 -10.33 -4.07 1.67
C ASP A 70 -8.93 -3.97 1.05
N LEU A 71 -7.89 -3.87 1.88
CA LEU A 71 -6.52 -3.65 1.44
C LEU A 71 -5.68 -4.93 1.32
N THR A 72 -6.22 -6.12 1.62
CA THR A 72 -5.45 -7.38 1.57
C THR A 72 -4.69 -7.56 0.26
N LEU A 73 -5.36 -7.33 -0.87
CA LEU A 73 -4.80 -7.55 -2.21
C LEU A 73 -4.58 -6.26 -3.01
N ILE A 74 -4.67 -5.10 -2.36
CA ILE A 74 -4.60 -3.82 -3.06
C ILE A 74 -3.29 -3.63 -3.82
N ALA A 75 -2.17 -4.06 -3.25
CA ALA A 75 -0.85 -3.96 -3.89
C ALA A 75 -0.73 -4.89 -5.10
N ARG A 76 -1.47 -5.99 -5.15
CA ARG A 76 -1.53 -6.87 -6.33
C ARG A 76 -2.42 -6.31 -7.44
N SER A 77 -3.51 -5.63 -7.08
CA SER A 77 -4.47 -5.10 -8.04
C SER A 77 -4.04 -3.77 -8.64
N LYS A 78 -3.42 -2.89 -7.85
CA LYS A 78 -3.01 -1.54 -8.28
C LYS A 78 -1.51 -1.42 -8.57
N GLY A 79 -0.68 -2.25 -7.97
CA GLY A 79 0.76 -2.16 -8.03
C GLY A 79 1.36 -1.24 -6.95
N ALA A 80 2.61 -1.53 -6.58
CA ALA A 80 3.33 -0.79 -5.53
C ALA A 80 3.56 0.68 -5.92
N ASP A 81 3.94 0.94 -7.16
CA ASP A 81 4.24 2.29 -7.66
C ASP A 81 3.00 3.19 -7.64
N TYR A 82 1.84 2.63 -8.01
CA TYR A 82 0.57 3.35 -7.92
C TYR A 82 0.26 3.74 -6.47
N LEU A 83 0.37 2.80 -5.53
CA LEU A 83 0.09 3.06 -4.12
C LEU A 83 1.06 4.08 -3.53
N TYR A 84 2.34 3.99 -3.90
CA TYR A 84 3.36 4.95 -3.49
C TYR A 84 3.07 6.36 -4.00
N ALA A 85 2.75 6.50 -5.28
CA ALA A 85 2.38 7.78 -5.88
C ALA A 85 1.06 8.32 -5.30
N TYR A 86 0.06 7.44 -5.08
CA TYR A 86 -1.23 7.81 -4.52
C TYR A 86 -1.09 8.40 -3.11
N MET A 87 -0.33 7.76 -2.21
CA MET A 87 -0.14 8.25 -0.84
C MET A 87 0.64 9.57 -0.76
N ARG A 88 1.39 9.92 -1.81
CA ARG A 88 2.14 11.18 -1.92
C ARG A 88 1.38 12.28 -2.68
N GLY A 89 0.32 11.90 -3.39
CA GLY A 89 -0.43 12.76 -4.30
C GLY A 89 -1.57 13.54 -3.66
N PHE A 90 -1.81 13.44 -2.36
CA PHE A 90 -2.89 14.16 -1.69
C PHE A 90 -2.62 15.66 -1.58
N TYR A 91 -3.67 16.45 -1.79
CA TYR A 91 -3.66 17.91 -1.62
C TYR A 91 -5.01 18.42 -1.16
N LYS A 92 -5.01 19.56 -0.49
CA LYS A 92 -6.21 20.29 -0.08
C LYS A 92 -6.89 20.90 -1.28
N ASP A 93 -8.18 20.62 -1.44
CA ASP A 93 -9.02 21.12 -2.52
C ASP A 93 -10.38 21.56 -1.94
N PRO A 94 -10.59 22.86 -1.74
CA PRO A 94 -11.83 23.37 -1.15
C PRO A 94 -13.06 23.15 -2.03
N THR A 95 -12.90 22.75 -3.29
CA THR A 95 -14.02 22.41 -4.18
C THR A 95 -14.58 21.01 -3.91
N ARG A 96 -13.87 20.20 -3.09
CA ARG A 96 -14.29 18.83 -2.75
C ARG A 96 -15.05 18.80 -1.42
N PRO A 97 -16.07 17.94 -1.29
CA PRO A 97 -16.87 17.83 -0.07
C PRO A 97 -16.07 17.47 1.19
N ASN A 98 -15.04 16.62 1.04
CA ASN A 98 -14.15 16.21 2.13
C ASN A 98 -12.91 17.13 2.29
N GLY A 99 -12.77 18.17 1.46
CA GLY A 99 -11.65 19.09 1.47
C GLY A 99 -10.34 18.57 0.89
N TRP A 100 -10.32 17.33 0.35
CA TRP A 100 -9.13 16.66 -0.17
C TRP A 100 -9.33 16.15 -1.60
N ASN A 101 -8.25 16.14 -2.35
CA ASN A 101 -8.16 15.54 -3.68
C ASN A 101 -6.81 14.85 -3.85
N ASN A 102 -6.59 14.20 -5.00
CA ASN A 102 -5.37 13.44 -5.25
C ASN A 102 -4.91 13.59 -6.71
N THR A 103 -3.62 13.75 -6.93
CA THR A 103 -3.03 13.92 -8.28
C THR A 103 -3.06 12.63 -9.11
N VAL A 104 -3.09 11.46 -8.46
CA VAL A 104 -3.11 10.15 -9.11
C VAL A 104 -4.54 9.68 -9.39
N LEU A 105 -5.47 10.03 -8.50
CA LEU A 105 -6.90 9.71 -8.63
C LEU A 105 -7.73 10.97 -8.38
N ALA A 106 -8.02 11.72 -9.43
CA ALA A 106 -8.85 12.91 -9.32
C ALA A 106 -10.25 12.55 -8.79
N GLY A 107 -10.73 13.36 -7.85
CA GLY A 107 -12.03 13.12 -7.23
C GLY A 107 -12.05 12.04 -6.15
N ALA A 108 -10.90 11.65 -5.61
CA ALA A 108 -10.81 10.69 -4.51
C ALA A 108 -11.73 11.07 -3.34
N SER A 109 -12.54 10.11 -2.88
CA SER A 109 -13.39 10.28 -1.70
C SER A 109 -12.63 10.07 -0.39
N MET A 110 -11.48 9.42 -0.43
CA MET A 110 -10.58 9.19 0.71
C MET A 110 -9.96 10.52 1.15
N PRO A 111 -10.10 10.94 2.41
CA PRO A 111 -9.32 12.04 2.96
C PRO A 111 -7.85 11.63 3.11
N HIS A 112 -6.95 12.59 3.24
CA HIS A 112 -5.53 12.30 3.44
C HIS A 112 -5.25 11.77 4.85
N PRO A 113 -4.95 10.47 5.05
CA PRO A 113 -4.79 9.92 6.40
C PRO A 113 -3.44 10.28 7.03
N LEU A 114 -2.43 10.63 6.21
CA LEU A 114 -1.06 10.91 6.63
C LEU A 114 -0.69 12.41 6.54
N TRP A 115 -1.67 13.30 6.61
CA TRP A 115 -1.44 14.74 6.49
C TRP A 115 -0.49 15.30 7.57
N GLU A 116 -0.56 14.76 8.79
CA GLU A 116 0.35 15.14 9.87
C GLU A 116 1.80 14.73 9.59
N GLN A 117 1.99 13.63 8.87
CA GLN A 117 3.31 13.11 8.52
C GLN A 117 3.89 13.86 7.30
N GLN A 118 3.08 14.05 6.26
CA GLN A 118 3.48 14.71 5.02
C GLN A 118 3.58 16.22 5.15
N GLY A 119 2.63 16.83 5.86
CA GLY A 119 2.28 18.23 5.73
C GLY A 119 1.16 18.41 4.71
N VAL A 120 0.76 19.66 4.52
CA VAL A 120 -0.38 20.02 3.68
C VAL A 120 0.08 20.70 2.41
N GLN A 121 -0.20 20.08 1.28
CA GLN A 121 -0.20 20.72 -0.03
C GLN A 121 -1.61 21.24 -0.32
N ALA A 122 -1.71 22.39 -0.98
CA ALA A 122 -2.97 22.97 -1.43
C ALA A 122 -2.91 23.34 -2.91
N VAL A 123 -4.06 23.31 -3.57
CA VAL A 123 -4.19 23.73 -4.96
C VAL A 123 -4.24 25.26 -5.05
N GLU A 124 -3.50 25.83 -5.98
CA GLU A 124 -3.62 27.24 -6.33
C GLU A 124 -4.92 27.44 -7.12
N LEU A 125 -5.73 28.40 -6.69
CA LEU A 125 -6.99 28.76 -7.35
C LEU A 125 -6.81 30.05 -8.14
N ASP A 126 -7.48 30.13 -9.28
CA ASP A 126 -7.57 31.36 -10.06
C ASP A 126 -8.56 32.37 -9.45
N ALA A 127 -8.72 33.53 -10.06
CA ALA A 127 -9.64 34.59 -9.63
C ALA A 127 -11.13 34.15 -9.64
N LYS A 128 -11.45 33.01 -10.31
CA LYS A 128 -12.80 32.45 -10.37
C LYS A 128 -12.98 31.28 -9.40
N GLY A 129 -11.97 30.98 -8.56
CA GLY A 129 -11.98 29.86 -7.62
C GLY A 129 -11.79 28.49 -8.28
N GLN A 130 -11.25 28.42 -9.51
CA GLN A 130 -10.96 27.18 -10.19
C GLN A 130 -9.49 26.79 -10.03
N PRO A 131 -9.14 25.49 -9.96
CA PRO A 131 -7.77 25.02 -9.90
C PRO A 131 -6.93 25.52 -11.08
N VAL A 132 -5.78 26.13 -10.78
CA VAL A 132 -4.79 26.47 -11.80
C VAL A 132 -4.10 25.18 -12.27
N MET A 133 -4.18 24.90 -13.57
CA MET A 133 -3.59 23.72 -14.19
C MET A 133 -2.26 24.04 -14.84
N ILE A 134 -1.27 23.18 -14.65
CA ILE A 134 0.05 23.24 -15.30
C ILE A 134 0.32 21.93 -16.03
N LYS A 135 1.23 21.94 -17.00
CA LYS A 135 1.70 20.71 -17.65
C LYS A 135 2.87 20.13 -16.85
N ASP A 136 2.79 18.84 -16.57
CA ASP A 136 3.91 18.08 -16.00
C ASP A 136 5.00 17.79 -17.06
N GLU A 137 6.07 17.11 -16.65
CA GLU A 137 7.19 16.73 -17.54
C GLU A 137 6.77 15.81 -18.69
N HIS A 138 5.61 15.16 -18.58
CA HIS A 138 5.03 14.27 -19.59
C HIS A 138 3.94 14.96 -20.43
N GLY A 139 3.68 16.25 -20.18
CA GLY A 139 2.67 17.03 -20.89
C GLY A 139 1.24 16.86 -20.38
N ASN A 140 1.01 16.10 -19.30
CA ASN A 140 -0.31 15.96 -18.69
C ASN A 140 -0.68 17.21 -17.89
N LEU A 141 -1.98 17.55 -17.90
CA LEU A 141 -2.49 18.63 -17.07
C LEU A 141 -2.61 18.17 -15.62
N THR A 142 -1.90 18.85 -14.73
CA THR A 142 -1.91 18.62 -13.28
C THR A 142 -2.22 19.91 -12.54
N PRO A 143 -2.86 19.87 -11.35
CA PRO A 143 -3.10 21.06 -10.56
C PRO A 143 -1.76 21.64 -10.06
N LYS A 144 -1.64 22.96 -10.09
CA LYS A 144 -0.52 23.67 -9.49
C LYS A 144 -0.67 23.65 -7.97
N LEU A 145 0.29 23.01 -7.29
CA LEU A 145 0.27 22.84 -5.84
C LEU A 145 1.32 23.72 -5.15
N TYR A 146 0.99 24.16 -3.95
CA TYR A 146 1.93 24.81 -3.04
C TYR A 146 1.84 24.20 -1.64
N TRP A 147 2.89 24.38 -0.84
CA TRP A 147 2.94 23.88 0.53
C TRP A 147 2.38 24.92 1.50
N GLU A 148 1.26 24.63 2.13
CA GLU A 148 0.72 25.39 3.28
C GLU A 148 1.57 25.13 4.53
N SER A 149 1.83 23.84 4.85
CA SER A 149 2.60 23.44 6.00
C SER A 149 3.48 22.22 5.72
N THR A 150 4.50 22.02 6.53
CA THR A 150 5.28 20.79 6.59
C THR A 150 4.77 19.89 7.72
N GLY A 151 4.87 18.57 7.53
CA GLY A 151 4.51 17.59 8.53
C GLY A 151 5.71 17.09 9.33
N LEU A 152 5.48 16.08 10.16
CA LEU A 152 6.50 15.49 11.04
C LEU A 152 7.62 14.80 10.25
N GLN A 153 7.32 14.28 9.05
CA GLN A 153 8.27 13.58 8.17
C GLN A 153 8.70 14.43 6.96
N SER A 154 8.50 15.74 7.03
CA SER A 154 8.91 16.68 5.99
C SER A 154 9.48 17.96 6.59
N ARG A 155 10.30 18.66 5.81
CA ARG A 155 11.04 19.81 6.30
C ARG A 155 11.10 20.90 5.25
N ARG A 156 10.87 22.18 5.64
CA ARG A 156 11.07 23.35 4.79
C ARG A 156 12.50 23.87 4.96
N LEU A 157 13.19 24.07 3.86
CA LEU A 157 14.51 24.70 3.82
C LEU A 157 14.39 26.25 3.85
N PRO A 158 15.47 26.96 4.18
CA PRO A 158 15.49 28.44 4.15
C PRO A 158 15.12 29.05 2.78
N ASN A 159 15.38 28.34 1.69
CA ASN A 159 14.99 28.75 0.33
C ASN A 159 13.52 28.45 -0.02
N GLY A 160 12.71 28.03 0.94
CA GLY A 160 11.29 27.70 0.78
C GLY A 160 11.00 26.31 0.21
N LYS A 161 12.01 25.57 -0.28
CA LYS A 161 11.84 24.20 -0.79
C LYS A 161 11.48 23.24 0.35
N VAL A 162 10.50 22.37 0.12
CA VAL A 162 10.13 21.30 1.06
C VAL A 162 10.82 20.00 0.67
N ILE A 163 11.50 19.38 1.65
CA ILE A 163 12.11 18.06 1.52
C ILE A 163 11.16 17.03 2.10
N GLN A 164 10.93 15.95 1.33
CA GLN A 164 10.00 14.86 1.64
C GLN A 164 10.71 13.52 1.85
N LYS A 165 12.04 13.49 2.00
CA LYS A 165 12.83 12.26 2.02
C LYS A 165 12.39 11.29 3.14
N GLU A 166 12.10 11.82 4.31
CA GLU A 166 11.64 11.06 5.47
C GLU A 166 10.21 10.53 5.21
N TYR A 167 9.33 11.36 4.65
CA TYR A 167 7.97 10.96 4.26
C TYR A 167 7.99 9.92 3.12
N ASP A 168 8.88 10.08 2.16
CA ASP A 168 9.08 9.10 1.08
C ASP A 168 9.46 7.72 1.64
N THR A 169 10.31 7.69 2.66
CA THR A 169 10.67 6.45 3.38
C THR A 169 9.49 5.89 4.16
N TYR A 170 8.73 6.74 4.82
CA TYR A 170 7.53 6.37 5.58
C TYR A 170 6.48 5.70 4.69
N VAL A 171 6.17 6.31 3.54
CA VAL A 171 5.23 5.75 2.55
C VAL A 171 5.77 4.47 1.94
N ARG A 172 7.07 4.40 1.62
CA ARG A 172 7.71 3.19 1.11
C ARG A 172 7.55 2.02 2.09
N ASP A 173 7.72 2.25 3.38
CA ASP A 173 7.58 1.21 4.39
C ASP A 173 6.14 0.72 4.49
N LEU A 174 5.15 1.62 4.41
CA LEU A 174 3.73 1.27 4.31
C LEU A 174 3.46 0.42 3.06
N VAL A 175 3.90 0.87 1.89
CA VAL A 175 3.67 0.15 0.62
C VAL A 175 4.33 -1.23 0.62
N ASN A 176 5.54 -1.35 1.16
CA ASN A 176 6.21 -2.65 1.34
C ASN A 176 5.40 -3.60 2.21
N TYR A 177 4.74 -3.09 3.26
CA TYR A 177 3.85 -3.90 4.08
C TYR A 177 2.58 -4.33 3.31
N LEU A 178 1.98 -3.44 2.50
CA LEU A 178 0.84 -3.78 1.65
C LEU A 178 1.21 -4.84 0.60
N VAL A 179 2.42 -4.78 0.03
CA VAL A 179 2.95 -5.81 -0.88
C VAL A 179 3.12 -7.14 -0.16
N TYR A 180 3.74 -7.12 1.03
CA TYR A 180 3.86 -8.32 1.88
C TYR A 180 2.50 -8.92 2.20
N MET A 181 1.52 -8.10 2.61
CA MET A 181 0.17 -8.52 2.94
C MET A 181 -0.53 -9.20 1.75
N GLY A 182 -0.31 -8.70 0.54
CA GLY A 182 -0.84 -9.27 -0.70
C GLY A 182 -0.24 -10.64 -1.07
N GLU A 183 0.97 -10.97 -0.59
CA GLU A 183 1.63 -12.25 -0.81
C GLU A 183 2.67 -12.56 0.30
N PRO A 184 2.25 -12.93 1.52
CA PRO A 184 3.17 -13.21 2.62
C PRO A 184 4.15 -14.36 2.34
N ALA A 185 3.76 -15.29 1.47
CA ALA A 185 4.58 -16.46 1.11
C ALA A 185 5.60 -16.20 -0.01
N GLN A 186 5.73 -14.96 -0.52
CA GLN A 186 6.56 -14.64 -1.69
C GLN A 186 8.02 -15.12 -1.56
N LEU A 187 8.66 -14.85 -0.42
CA LEU A 187 10.05 -15.28 -0.18
C LEU A 187 10.18 -16.80 -0.13
N GLN A 188 9.22 -17.48 0.51
CA GLN A 188 9.19 -18.95 0.56
C GLN A 188 8.90 -19.55 -0.80
N ARG A 189 7.99 -18.96 -1.57
CA ARG A 189 7.64 -19.38 -2.92
C ARG A 189 8.86 -19.38 -3.85
N HIS A 190 9.67 -18.32 -3.83
CA HIS A 190 10.89 -18.26 -4.63
C HIS A 190 11.87 -19.37 -4.27
N ARG A 191 12.12 -19.57 -2.96
CA ARG A 191 13.01 -20.64 -2.49
C ARG A 191 12.52 -22.03 -2.90
N ILE A 192 11.24 -22.32 -2.68
CA ILE A 192 10.62 -23.60 -3.07
C ILE A 192 10.65 -23.74 -4.60
N GLY A 193 10.35 -22.67 -5.35
CA GLY A 193 10.36 -22.67 -6.81
C GLY A 193 11.71 -23.09 -7.38
N TYR A 194 12.82 -22.55 -6.85
CA TYR A 194 14.16 -22.99 -7.29
C TYR A 194 14.44 -24.47 -6.99
N MET A 195 14.03 -24.96 -5.82
CA MET A 195 14.17 -26.40 -5.49
C MET A 195 13.34 -27.28 -6.41
N VAL A 196 12.11 -26.90 -6.72
CA VAL A 196 11.24 -27.61 -7.65
C VAL A 196 11.83 -27.61 -9.07
N LEU A 197 12.31 -26.48 -9.55
CA LEU A 197 12.96 -26.41 -10.87
C LEU A 197 14.20 -27.30 -10.93
N ALA A 198 15.06 -27.26 -9.91
CA ALA A 198 16.23 -28.13 -9.82
C ALA A 198 15.84 -29.62 -9.85
N PHE A 199 14.83 -30.02 -9.11
CA PHE A 199 14.30 -31.38 -9.12
C PHE A 199 13.76 -31.78 -10.50
N LEU A 200 12.96 -30.94 -11.14
CA LEU A 200 12.41 -31.21 -12.46
C LEU A 200 13.51 -31.41 -13.52
N PHE A 201 14.52 -30.53 -13.52
CA PHE A 201 15.62 -30.64 -14.48
C PHE A 201 16.58 -31.78 -14.19
N ALA A 202 16.97 -32.00 -12.93
CA ALA A 202 17.98 -32.99 -12.57
C ALA A 202 17.44 -34.42 -12.43
N VAL A 203 16.17 -34.58 -12.10
CA VAL A 203 15.56 -35.90 -11.83
C VAL A 203 14.48 -36.25 -12.84
N MET A 204 13.46 -35.38 -12.98
CA MET A 204 12.29 -35.72 -13.79
C MET A 204 12.58 -35.79 -15.28
N LEU A 205 13.39 -34.86 -15.84
CA LEU A 205 13.73 -34.90 -17.27
C LEU A 205 14.60 -36.12 -17.63
N PRO A 206 15.70 -36.47 -16.92
CA PRO A 206 16.43 -37.70 -17.18
C PRO A 206 15.56 -38.94 -17.03
N LEU A 207 14.75 -39.01 -15.96
CA LEU A 207 13.83 -40.15 -15.77
C LEU A 207 12.86 -40.31 -16.94
N ALA A 208 12.22 -39.22 -17.37
CA ALA A 208 11.32 -39.23 -18.51
C ALA A 208 12.04 -39.64 -19.80
N TYR A 209 13.28 -39.17 -20.01
CA TYR A 209 14.09 -39.57 -21.14
C TYR A 209 14.42 -41.07 -21.14
N PHE A 210 14.85 -41.63 -19.99
CA PHE A 210 15.14 -43.06 -19.86
C PHE A 210 13.89 -43.93 -20.00
N LEU A 211 12.77 -43.53 -19.40
CA LEU A 211 11.50 -44.22 -19.55
C LEU A 211 11.03 -44.23 -21.00
N LYS A 212 11.10 -43.06 -21.67
CA LYS A 212 10.78 -42.97 -23.11
C LYS A 212 11.66 -43.90 -23.92
N LYS A 213 12.98 -43.85 -23.73
CA LYS A 213 13.94 -44.70 -24.46
C LYS A 213 13.68 -46.19 -24.23
N GLU A 214 13.44 -46.63 -23.03
CA GLU A 214 13.22 -48.06 -22.71
C GLU A 214 11.85 -48.52 -23.18
N PHE A 215 10.78 -47.71 -22.97
CA PHE A 215 9.42 -48.08 -23.38
C PHE A 215 9.23 -48.19 -24.89
N TRP A 216 9.93 -47.38 -25.69
CA TRP A 216 9.83 -47.39 -27.16
C TRP A 216 10.91 -48.20 -27.86
N LYS A 217 11.75 -48.89 -27.11
CA LYS A 217 12.89 -49.65 -27.64
C LYS A 217 12.47 -50.76 -28.61
N ASP A 218 11.33 -51.41 -28.40
CA ASP A 218 10.84 -52.54 -29.18
C ASP A 218 9.73 -52.14 -30.17
N VAL A 219 9.48 -50.89 -30.36
CA VAL A 219 8.42 -50.36 -31.26
C VAL A 219 8.97 -49.90 -32.64
N HIS A 220 10.31 -49.95 -32.82
CA HIS A 220 10.99 -49.59 -34.09
C HIS A 220 11.77 -50.74 -34.68
#